data_d1de4f265a2b900882e9080f3b509063
#
_entry.id   d1de4f265a2b900882e9080f3b509063
#
_cell.length_a   1.000
_cell.length_b   1.000
_cell.length_c   1.000
_cell.angle_alpha   90.00
_cell.angle_beta   90.00
_cell.angle_gamma   90.00
#
_symmetry.space_group_name_H-M   'P 1'
#
loop_
_entity.id
_entity.type
_entity.pdbx_description
1 polymer ?
#
loop_
_entity_poly.entity_id
_entity_poly.type
_entity_poly.pdbx_seq_one_letter_code
_entity_poly.pdbx_strand_id
1 'polypeptide(L)'
;PLQAGNYDNFYSDGKKVWYASGRSTKVYDLAKQKEEIVAEGAYMDVAANHKKALFFKGNNLYICDFPCTKASLEENINLSDMVAPIDYSQEWAQIFDETWRAFRDGFYLENMHGVDWNAIKEKYAVLVPHAKTRLDLNYIIGEMIAELACGHAYVNPGEIKGPERIPMGLLGAELSRDKSGFYRIDKILPGAIYSQKLRSPLTEPGIGVKEGDYITAIDGISTATVDNIYSLLAGKANVLTELSINRTASSKGVRKVVIKPLDNEYPLYHYNWVQNNIKKVEEATNGRVGYVYIPDMGPDGLNEFARYFYPQLDKEALIIDDRANGGGNVSPMIIERLLREPYRLTMRRGSTKIGTIPDATLVGPKVLLINKYSASDGDLFPWS
;
A
#
# COMPACT_ATOMS: atom_id res chain seq x y z
N PRO A 1 -25.35 9.08 30.86
CA PRO A 1 -25.37 9.20 29.39
C PRO A 1 -24.14 8.53 28.79
N LEU A 2 -24.28 7.90 27.62
CA LEU A 2 -23.14 7.37 26.86
C LEU A 2 -22.26 8.50 26.36
N GLN A 3 -20.96 8.22 26.20
CA GLN A 3 -20.02 9.18 25.60
C GLN A 3 -20.33 9.37 24.11
N ALA A 4 -19.95 10.51 23.54
CA ALA A 4 -20.06 10.71 22.08
C ALA A 4 -19.24 9.64 21.33
N GLY A 5 -19.84 9.04 20.31
CA GLY A 5 -19.20 7.95 19.54
C GLY A 5 -20.11 7.36 18.48
N ASN A 6 -19.60 6.36 17.77
CA ASN A 6 -20.37 5.58 16.80
C ASN A 6 -21.00 4.37 17.48
N TYR A 7 -22.27 4.17 17.22
CA TYR A 7 -23.08 3.12 17.81
C TYR A 7 -23.96 2.48 16.74
N ASP A 8 -23.89 1.16 16.63
CA ASP A 8 -24.61 0.38 15.61
C ASP A 8 -25.27 -0.85 16.21
N ASN A 9 -26.08 -1.58 15.44
CA ASN A 9 -26.70 -2.87 15.77
C ASN A 9 -27.44 -2.84 17.10
N PHE A 10 -28.39 -1.94 17.23
CA PHE A 10 -29.15 -1.77 18.45
C PHE A 10 -30.22 -2.86 18.65
N TYR A 11 -30.27 -3.39 19.85
CA TYR A 11 -31.38 -4.23 20.34
C TYR A 11 -31.77 -3.78 21.74
N SER A 12 -33.08 -3.84 22.09
CA SER A 12 -33.57 -3.48 23.43
C SER A 12 -34.65 -4.42 23.91
N ASP A 13 -34.64 -4.77 25.18
CA ASP A 13 -35.70 -5.47 25.90
C ASP A 13 -36.58 -4.52 26.74
N GLY A 14 -36.40 -3.21 26.58
CA GLY A 14 -37.06 -2.15 27.34
C GLY A 14 -36.43 -1.84 28.70
N LYS A 15 -35.47 -2.65 29.18
CA LYS A 15 -34.70 -2.43 30.41
C LYS A 15 -33.23 -2.21 30.13
N LYS A 16 -32.74 -2.85 29.11
CA LYS A 16 -31.33 -2.77 28.63
C LYS A 16 -31.29 -2.54 27.14
N VAL A 17 -30.22 -1.94 26.68
CA VAL A 17 -29.91 -1.71 25.27
C VAL A 17 -28.58 -2.34 24.95
N TRP A 18 -28.58 -3.28 24.01
CA TRP A 18 -27.34 -3.84 23.43
C TRP A 18 -27.03 -3.11 22.15
N TYR A 19 -25.73 -2.90 21.89
CA TYR A 19 -25.27 -2.20 20.71
C TYR A 19 -23.81 -2.53 20.41
N ALA A 20 -23.39 -2.28 19.19
CA ALA A 20 -21.98 -2.32 18.80
C ALA A 20 -21.36 -0.94 18.97
N SER A 21 -20.17 -0.89 19.52
CA SER A 21 -19.33 0.30 19.58
C SER A 21 -17.86 -0.09 19.71
N GLY A 22 -16.99 0.48 18.87
CA GLY A 22 -15.54 0.29 18.92
C GLY A 22 -15.08 -1.16 18.77
N ARG A 23 -15.64 -1.95 17.88
CA ARG A 23 -15.37 -3.38 17.64
C ARG A 23 -15.87 -4.32 18.75
N SER A 24 -16.72 -3.86 19.65
CA SER A 24 -17.24 -4.70 20.74
C SER A 24 -18.75 -4.58 20.84
N THR A 25 -19.39 -5.67 21.28
CA THR A 25 -20.78 -5.63 21.71
C THR A 25 -20.85 -5.20 23.18
N LYS A 26 -21.66 -4.22 23.46
CA LYS A 26 -21.89 -3.65 24.78
C LYS A 26 -23.36 -3.69 25.17
N VAL A 27 -23.62 -3.57 26.45
CA VAL A 27 -24.96 -3.42 26.98
C VAL A 27 -25.04 -2.24 27.94
N TYR A 28 -26.10 -1.43 27.80
CA TYR A 28 -26.38 -0.33 28.72
C TYR A 28 -27.66 -0.66 29.53
N ASP A 29 -27.50 -0.69 30.83
CA ASP A 29 -28.63 -0.87 31.78
C ASP A 29 -29.31 0.49 32.04
N LEU A 30 -30.57 0.62 31.64
CA LEU A 30 -31.29 1.90 31.70
C LEU A 30 -31.60 2.33 33.15
N ALA A 31 -31.80 1.37 34.05
CA ALA A 31 -32.10 1.68 35.46
C ALA A 31 -30.82 2.05 36.23
N LYS A 32 -29.74 1.31 36.00
CA LYS A 32 -28.44 1.53 36.65
C LYS A 32 -27.62 2.62 35.99
N GLN A 33 -27.98 3.03 34.77
CA GLN A 33 -27.25 3.97 33.92
C GLN A 33 -25.75 3.58 33.72
N LYS A 34 -25.49 2.27 33.56
CA LYS A 34 -24.17 1.69 33.48
C LYS A 34 -24.00 0.90 32.19
N GLU A 35 -22.84 1.09 31.54
CA GLU A 35 -22.39 0.32 30.38
C GLU A 35 -21.52 -0.86 30.83
N GLU A 36 -21.67 -2.00 30.19
CA GLU A 36 -20.82 -3.17 30.37
C GLU A 36 -20.49 -3.78 28.99
N ILE A 37 -19.31 -4.39 28.89
CA ILE A 37 -18.87 -5.10 27.66
C ILE A 37 -19.47 -6.51 27.70
N VAL A 38 -20.28 -6.84 26.70
CA VAL A 38 -20.86 -8.19 26.51
C VAL A 38 -19.86 -9.12 25.86
N ALA A 39 -19.20 -8.63 24.79
CA ALA A 39 -18.18 -9.38 24.07
C ALA A 39 -17.17 -8.43 23.42
N GLU A 40 -15.91 -8.60 23.75
CA GLU A 40 -14.82 -7.81 23.20
C GLU A 40 -14.38 -8.34 21.83
N GLY A 41 -14.21 -7.44 20.87
CA GLY A 41 -13.81 -7.79 19.50
C GLY A 41 -14.87 -8.60 18.74
N ALA A 42 -16.15 -8.55 19.16
CA ALA A 42 -17.23 -9.31 18.56
C ALA A 42 -18.48 -8.46 18.31
N TYR A 43 -19.19 -8.75 17.24
CA TYR A 43 -20.49 -8.19 16.90
C TYR A 43 -21.58 -9.22 17.17
N MET A 44 -22.80 -8.76 17.45
CA MET A 44 -23.91 -9.61 17.81
C MET A 44 -25.10 -9.39 16.88
N ASP A 45 -25.78 -10.50 16.56
CA ASP A 45 -27.12 -10.49 15.96
C ASP A 45 -28.04 -11.35 16.80
N VAL A 46 -29.27 -10.88 17.01
CA VAL A 46 -30.26 -11.51 17.92
C VAL A 46 -31.25 -12.31 17.11
N ALA A 47 -31.43 -13.59 17.48
CA ALA A 47 -32.41 -14.45 16.86
C ALA A 47 -33.85 -13.91 17.02
N ALA A 48 -34.71 -14.13 16.04
CA ALA A 48 -36.07 -13.61 16.01
C ALA A 48 -36.93 -13.99 17.25
N ASN A 49 -36.62 -15.09 17.92
CA ASN A 49 -37.28 -15.52 19.15
C ASN A 49 -36.74 -14.88 20.43
N HIS A 50 -35.72 -14.04 20.31
CA HIS A 50 -35.03 -13.32 21.40
C HIS A 50 -34.45 -14.23 22.52
N LYS A 51 -34.14 -15.50 22.20
CA LYS A 51 -33.60 -16.45 23.18
C LYS A 51 -32.13 -16.77 22.96
N LYS A 52 -31.63 -16.50 21.77
CA LYS A 52 -30.24 -16.72 21.38
C LYS A 52 -29.69 -15.51 20.64
N ALA A 53 -28.40 -15.34 20.71
CA ALA A 53 -27.68 -14.39 19.90
C ALA A 53 -26.49 -15.09 19.21
N LEU A 54 -26.22 -14.69 17.96
CA LEU A 54 -25.08 -15.09 17.18
C LEU A 54 -24.01 -14.01 17.34
N PHE A 55 -22.82 -14.42 17.75
CA PHE A 55 -21.66 -13.53 17.84
C PHE A 55 -20.66 -13.83 16.74
N PHE A 56 -20.17 -12.78 16.11
CA PHE A 56 -19.13 -12.81 15.08
C PHE A 56 -17.83 -12.28 15.68
N LYS A 57 -16.79 -13.12 15.81
CA LYS A 57 -15.46 -12.71 16.30
C LYS A 57 -14.38 -13.18 15.35
N GLY A 58 -13.85 -12.27 14.58
CA GLY A 58 -12.99 -12.63 13.45
C GLY A 58 -13.75 -13.51 12.45
N ASN A 59 -13.21 -14.68 12.14
CA ASN A 59 -13.84 -15.68 11.26
C ASN A 59 -14.66 -16.73 12.02
N ASN A 60 -14.84 -16.58 13.32
CA ASN A 60 -15.53 -17.54 14.15
C ASN A 60 -16.93 -17.06 14.52
N LEU A 61 -17.86 -18.02 14.57
CA LEU A 61 -19.26 -17.83 14.93
C LEU A 61 -19.55 -18.52 16.27
N TYR A 62 -20.30 -17.85 17.13
CA TYR A 62 -20.66 -18.37 18.45
C TYR A 62 -22.14 -18.16 18.71
N ILE A 63 -22.85 -19.15 19.26
CA ILE A 63 -24.26 -19.03 19.68
C ILE A 63 -24.29 -18.99 21.19
N CYS A 64 -24.84 -17.93 21.75
CA CYS A 64 -25.00 -17.75 23.18
C CYS A 64 -26.49 -17.56 23.55
N ASP A 65 -26.81 -17.84 24.79
CA ASP A 65 -28.12 -17.47 25.34
C ASP A 65 -28.30 -15.95 25.35
N PHE A 66 -29.52 -15.50 25.08
CA PHE A 66 -29.92 -14.10 25.09
C PHE A 66 -31.21 -13.91 25.88
N PRO A 67 -31.36 -12.82 26.66
CA PRO A 67 -30.44 -11.71 26.85
C PRO A 67 -29.27 -12.07 27.77
N CYS A 68 -28.08 -11.51 27.48
CA CYS A 68 -26.87 -11.70 28.30
C CYS A 68 -26.14 -10.37 28.54
N THR A 69 -25.43 -10.28 29.66
CA THR A 69 -24.54 -9.14 29.96
C THR A 69 -23.07 -9.49 29.75
N LYS A 70 -22.78 -10.79 29.59
CA LYS A 70 -21.47 -11.32 29.23
C LYS A 70 -21.68 -12.57 28.37
N ALA A 71 -21.15 -12.58 27.17
CA ALA A 71 -21.22 -13.73 26.28
C ALA A 71 -20.10 -14.73 26.57
N SER A 72 -20.40 -16.04 26.57
CA SER A 72 -19.41 -17.10 26.54
C SER A 72 -19.06 -17.41 25.10
N LEU A 73 -17.82 -17.09 24.68
CA LEU A 73 -17.31 -17.35 23.32
C LEU A 73 -16.25 -18.46 23.38
N GLU A 74 -16.54 -19.55 24.10
CA GLU A 74 -15.61 -20.66 24.32
C GLU A 74 -15.69 -21.71 23.20
N GLU A 75 -16.90 -22.00 22.73
CA GLU A 75 -17.14 -22.99 21.68
C GLU A 75 -17.65 -22.30 20.43
N ASN A 76 -16.85 -22.33 19.36
CA ASN A 76 -17.27 -21.83 18.06
C ASN A 76 -18.08 -22.87 17.28
N ILE A 77 -18.96 -22.39 16.40
CA ILE A 77 -19.67 -23.25 15.45
C ILE A 77 -18.62 -23.82 14.48
N ASN A 78 -18.50 -25.12 14.42
CA ASN A 78 -17.63 -25.78 13.46
C ASN A 78 -18.29 -25.74 12.07
N LEU A 79 -17.70 -25.01 11.14
CA LEU A 79 -18.12 -24.92 9.74
C LEU A 79 -17.21 -25.70 8.79
N SER A 80 -16.23 -26.46 9.32
CA SER A 80 -15.23 -27.15 8.47
C SER A 80 -15.82 -28.19 7.53
N ASP A 81 -16.98 -28.75 7.93
CA ASP A 81 -17.68 -29.78 7.15
C ASP A 81 -18.75 -29.19 6.20
N MET A 82 -18.92 -27.86 6.21
CA MET A 82 -19.78 -27.17 5.25
C MET A 82 -19.09 -27.04 3.92
N VAL A 83 -19.41 -27.93 3.01
CA VAL A 83 -18.90 -27.91 1.62
C VAL A 83 -20.07 -27.79 0.65
N ALA A 84 -19.91 -26.97 -0.37
CA ALA A 84 -20.83 -26.88 -1.49
C ALA A 84 -20.07 -27.25 -2.79
N PRO A 85 -20.61 -28.18 -3.60
CA PRO A 85 -20.05 -28.41 -4.92
C PRO A 85 -20.30 -27.19 -5.81
N ILE A 86 -19.27 -26.71 -6.47
CA ILE A 86 -19.34 -25.60 -7.41
C ILE A 86 -19.11 -26.12 -8.82
N ASP A 87 -20.08 -25.89 -9.72
CA ASP A 87 -19.88 -26.03 -11.15
C ASP A 87 -19.37 -24.71 -11.71
N TYR A 88 -18.08 -24.64 -11.97
CA TYR A 88 -17.43 -23.42 -12.45
C TYR A 88 -18.01 -22.91 -13.77
N SER A 89 -18.52 -23.79 -14.65
CA SER A 89 -19.10 -23.36 -15.91
C SER A 89 -20.40 -22.57 -15.71
N GLN A 90 -21.23 -23.03 -14.78
CA GLN A 90 -22.47 -22.35 -14.40
C GLN A 90 -22.19 -21.07 -13.58
N GLU A 91 -21.27 -21.15 -12.62
CA GLU A 91 -20.85 -20.01 -11.83
C GLU A 91 -20.29 -18.88 -12.71
N TRP A 92 -19.42 -19.22 -13.67
CA TRP A 92 -18.82 -18.20 -14.54
C TRP A 92 -19.84 -17.54 -15.48
N ALA A 93 -20.81 -18.30 -15.98
CA ALA A 93 -21.92 -17.74 -16.73
C ALA A 93 -22.74 -16.76 -15.86
N GLN A 94 -23.02 -17.13 -14.62
CA GLN A 94 -23.68 -16.25 -13.67
C GLN A 94 -22.85 -15.00 -13.34
N ILE A 95 -21.55 -15.14 -13.08
CA ILE A 95 -20.66 -14.00 -12.78
C ILE A 95 -20.65 -13.00 -13.95
N PHE A 96 -20.59 -13.50 -15.20
CA PHE A 96 -20.66 -12.66 -16.38
C PHE A 96 -22.00 -11.90 -16.44
N ASP A 97 -23.12 -12.59 -16.28
CA ASP A 97 -24.45 -12.00 -16.27
C ASP A 97 -24.64 -10.97 -15.15
N GLU A 98 -24.19 -11.28 -13.93
CA GLU A 98 -24.28 -10.35 -12.79
C GLU A 98 -23.39 -9.12 -13.02
N THR A 99 -22.20 -9.29 -13.60
CA THR A 99 -21.35 -8.15 -13.94
C THR A 99 -22.03 -7.24 -14.97
N TRP A 100 -22.62 -7.80 -16.02
CA TRP A 100 -23.36 -7.02 -17.00
C TRP A 100 -24.51 -6.26 -16.34
N ARG A 101 -25.30 -6.93 -15.45
CA ARG A 101 -26.39 -6.30 -14.71
C ARG A 101 -25.92 -5.19 -13.78
N ALA A 102 -24.82 -5.43 -13.04
CA ALA A 102 -24.26 -4.44 -12.15
C ALA A 102 -23.90 -3.13 -12.88
N PHE A 103 -23.30 -3.23 -14.05
CA PHE A 103 -23.00 -2.05 -14.86
C PHE A 103 -24.29 -1.42 -15.43
N ARG A 104 -25.22 -2.21 -15.96
CA ARG A 104 -26.51 -1.71 -16.46
C ARG A 104 -27.25 -0.88 -15.41
N ASP A 105 -27.28 -1.35 -14.18
CA ASP A 105 -28.10 -0.77 -13.10
C ASP A 105 -27.34 0.30 -12.29
N GLY A 106 -25.99 0.28 -12.31
CA GLY A 106 -25.17 1.14 -11.48
C GLY A 106 -24.28 2.13 -12.25
N PHE A 107 -24.24 2.07 -13.58
CA PHE A 107 -23.44 3.02 -14.37
C PHE A 107 -24.00 4.44 -14.24
N TYR A 108 -23.13 5.43 -14.10
CA TYR A 108 -23.52 6.81 -13.76
C TYR A 108 -24.32 7.54 -14.86
N LEU A 109 -24.26 7.06 -16.13
CA LEU A 109 -25.06 7.57 -17.24
C LEU A 109 -25.99 6.47 -17.75
N GLU A 110 -27.29 6.74 -17.81
CA GLU A 110 -28.31 5.80 -18.28
C GLU A 110 -28.06 5.36 -19.76
N ASN A 111 -27.48 6.23 -20.57
CA ASN A 111 -27.20 5.95 -21.97
C ASN A 111 -25.90 5.15 -22.20
N MET A 112 -25.20 4.70 -21.14
CA MET A 112 -23.97 3.90 -21.20
C MET A 112 -22.91 4.48 -22.16
N HIS A 113 -22.69 5.81 -22.14
CA HIS A 113 -21.86 6.55 -23.11
C HIS A 113 -22.27 6.38 -24.59
N GLY A 114 -23.54 6.04 -24.84
CA GLY A 114 -24.06 5.77 -26.19
C GLY A 114 -23.79 4.35 -26.69
N VAL A 115 -23.27 3.47 -25.84
CA VAL A 115 -23.01 2.06 -26.17
C VAL A 115 -24.30 1.26 -26.02
N ASP A 116 -24.62 0.42 -27.02
CA ASP A 116 -25.68 -0.60 -26.89
C ASP A 116 -25.19 -1.72 -25.97
N TRP A 117 -25.47 -1.56 -24.67
CA TRP A 117 -25.00 -2.47 -23.63
C TRP A 117 -25.57 -3.89 -23.75
N ASN A 118 -26.75 -4.05 -24.37
CA ASN A 118 -27.32 -5.37 -24.66
C ASN A 118 -26.53 -6.05 -25.79
N ALA A 119 -26.24 -5.34 -26.88
CA ALA A 119 -25.41 -5.87 -27.97
C ALA A 119 -23.99 -6.23 -27.48
N ILE A 120 -23.42 -5.47 -26.55
CA ILE A 120 -22.14 -5.80 -25.93
C ILE A 120 -22.22 -7.08 -25.12
N LYS A 121 -23.31 -7.30 -24.34
CA LYS A 121 -23.54 -8.58 -23.66
C LYS A 121 -23.48 -9.76 -24.64
N GLU A 122 -24.27 -9.68 -25.72
CA GLU A 122 -24.35 -10.74 -26.75
C GLU A 122 -22.98 -11.00 -27.37
N LYS A 123 -22.24 -9.95 -27.70
CA LYS A 123 -20.87 -10.03 -28.27
C LYS A 123 -19.92 -10.84 -27.41
N TYR A 124 -19.93 -10.66 -26.09
CA TYR A 124 -18.97 -11.30 -25.18
C TYR A 124 -19.49 -12.60 -24.56
N ALA A 125 -20.81 -12.78 -24.43
CA ALA A 125 -21.40 -13.99 -23.85
C ALA A 125 -21.00 -15.28 -24.58
N VAL A 126 -20.79 -15.21 -25.89
CA VAL A 126 -20.36 -16.37 -26.70
C VAL A 126 -18.97 -16.88 -26.34
N LEU A 127 -18.15 -16.07 -25.69
CA LEU A 127 -16.80 -16.42 -25.25
C LEU A 127 -16.79 -17.14 -23.89
N VAL A 128 -17.78 -16.90 -23.05
CA VAL A 128 -17.82 -17.42 -21.66
C VAL A 128 -17.74 -18.94 -21.59
N PRO A 129 -18.45 -19.74 -22.46
CA PRO A 129 -18.32 -21.20 -22.43
C PRO A 129 -16.93 -21.72 -22.81
N HIS A 130 -16.09 -20.88 -23.40
CA HIS A 130 -14.72 -21.22 -23.81
C HIS A 130 -13.67 -20.90 -22.75
N ALA A 131 -14.03 -20.17 -21.69
CA ALA A 131 -13.16 -19.92 -20.56
C ALA A 131 -12.76 -21.23 -19.89
N LYS A 132 -11.48 -21.43 -19.61
CA LYS A 132 -10.92 -22.62 -18.95
C LYS A 132 -10.38 -22.30 -17.57
N THR A 133 -10.14 -21.03 -17.29
CA THR A 133 -9.65 -20.54 -16.00
C THR A 133 -10.42 -19.31 -15.57
N ARG A 134 -10.39 -18.98 -14.28
CA ARG A 134 -10.96 -17.71 -13.79
C ARG A 134 -10.29 -16.49 -14.44
N LEU A 135 -9.03 -16.59 -14.85
CA LEU A 135 -8.32 -15.51 -15.55
C LEU A 135 -8.92 -15.27 -16.94
N ASP A 136 -9.32 -16.33 -17.66
CA ASP A 136 -9.98 -16.18 -18.97
C ASP A 136 -11.31 -15.45 -18.81
N LEU A 137 -12.10 -15.82 -17.79
CA LEU A 137 -13.35 -15.12 -17.47
C LEU A 137 -13.11 -13.65 -17.15
N ASN A 138 -12.11 -13.36 -16.31
CA ASN A 138 -11.77 -11.99 -15.94
C ASN A 138 -11.34 -11.17 -17.16
N TYR A 139 -10.60 -11.78 -18.09
CA TYR A 139 -10.23 -11.14 -19.35
C TYR A 139 -11.47 -10.81 -20.19
N ILE A 140 -12.39 -11.77 -20.39
CA ILE A 140 -13.64 -11.56 -21.13
C ILE A 140 -14.48 -10.44 -20.51
N ILE A 141 -14.62 -10.44 -19.18
CA ILE A 141 -15.35 -9.39 -18.45
C ILE A 141 -14.62 -8.03 -18.60
N GLY A 142 -13.31 -8.02 -18.53
CA GLY A 142 -12.51 -6.80 -18.70
C GLY A 142 -12.71 -6.17 -20.08
N GLU A 143 -12.70 -6.98 -21.14
CA GLU A 143 -12.96 -6.54 -22.51
C GLU A 143 -14.41 -6.01 -22.66
N MET A 144 -15.39 -6.69 -22.05
CA MET A 144 -16.78 -6.22 -22.04
C MET A 144 -16.90 -4.83 -21.38
N ILE A 145 -16.27 -4.64 -20.23
CA ILE A 145 -16.32 -3.36 -19.49
C ILE A 145 -15.56 -2.26 -20.25
N ALA A 146 -14.48 -2.60 -20.93
CA ALA A 146 -13.65 -1.65 -21.69
C ALA A 146 -14.43 -0.95 -22.83
N GLU A 147 -15.49 -1.57 -23.35
CA GLU A 147 -16.36 -0.95 -24.37
C GLU A 147 -17.05 0.34 -23.87
N LEU A 148 -17.17 0.50 -22.55
CA LEU A 148 -17.70 1.74 -21.95
C LEU A 148 -16.71 2.90 -22.00
N ALA A 149 -15.44 2.67 -22.34
CA ALA A 149 -14.37 3.66 -22.34
C ALA A 149 -14.37 4.55 -21.08
N CYS A 150 -14.58 3.93 -19.92
CA CYS A 150 -14.68 4.59 -18.63
C CYS A 150 -13.48 4.20 -17.74
N GLY A 151 -12.81 5.20 -17.16
CA GLY A 151 -11.79 4.96 -16.15
C GLY A 151 -12.37 4.41 -14.84
N HIS A 152 -11.52 3.82 -14.00
CA HIS A 152 -11.89 3.26 -12.68
C HIS A 152 -12.96 2.15 -12.72
N ALA A 153 -13.03 1.42 -13.82
CA ALA A 153 -13.80 0.20 -13.95
C ALA A 153 -12.84 -0.99 -13.97
N TYR A 154 -12.92 -1.86 -12.96
CA TYR A 154 -11.95 -2.94 -12.74
C TYR A 154 -12.62 -4.28 -12.55
N VAL A 155 -11.90 -5.34 -12.92
CA VAL A 155 -12.26 -6.73 -12.61
C VAL A 155 -11.30 -7.25 -11.56
N ASN A 156 -11.82 -7.61 -10.40
CA ASN A 156 -11.01 -8.23 -9.36
C ASN A 156 -10.72 -9.70 -9.71
N PRO A 157 -9.52 -10.20 -9.37
CA PRO A 157 -9.12 -11.55 -9.76
C PRO A 157 -10.00 -12.67 -9.19
N GLY A 158 -10.79 -12.43 -8.14
CA GLY A 158 -11.57 -13.46 -7.47
C GLY A 158 -10.68 -14.48 -6.74
N GLU A 159 -11.18 -15.70 -6.57
CA GLU A 159 -10.46 -16.78 -5.90
C GLU A 159 -9.42 -17.42 -6.83
N ILE A 160 -8.24 -16.83 -6.91
CA ILE A 160 -7.09 -17.41 -7.61
C ILE A 160 -6.07 -17.85 -6.56
N LYS A 161 -5.89 -19.16 -6.40
CA LYS A 161 -4.80 -19.68 -5.59
C LYS A 161 -3.48 -19.47 -6.31
N GLY A 162 -2.74 -18.46 -5.89
CA GLY A 162 -1.35 -18.29 -6.31
C GLY A 162 -0.41 -19.27 -5.59
N PRO A 163 0.81 -19.44 -6.11
CA PRO A 163 1.82 -20.21 -5.39
C PRO A 163 2.16 -19.53 -4.07
N GLU A 164 2.49 -20.35 -3.07
CA GLU A 164 3.00 -19.83 -1.79
C GLU A 164 4.28 -19.02 -2.04
N ARG A 165 4.30 -17.78 -1.56
CA ARG A 165 5.46 -16.91 -1.70
C ARG A 165 6.44 -17.18 -0.57
N ILE A 166 7.66 -17.55 -0.92
CA ILE A 166 8.78 -17.66 0.02
C ILE A 166 9.34 -16.24 0.21
N PRO A 167 9.32 -15.68 1.45
CA PRO A 167 9.84 -14.35 1.71
C PRO A 167 11.36 -14.31 1.42
N MET A 168 11.79 -13.47 0.48
CA MET A 168 13.19 -13.31 0.12
C MET A 168 13.87 -12.28 1.02
N GLY A 169 14.99 -12.66 1.62
CA GLY A 169 15.86 -11.73 2.34
C GLY A 169 16.66 -10.87 1.37
N LEU A 170 16.59 -9.54 1.53
CA LEU A 170 17.24 -8.57 0.66
C LEU A 170 18.25 -7.74 1.46
N LEU A 171 19.37 -7.40 0.83
CA LEU A 171 20.51 -6.80 1.54
C LEU A 171 20.59 -5.26 1.38
N GLY A 172 19.73 -4.69 0.55
CA GLY A 172 19.81 -3.25 0.24
C GLY A 172 21.13 -2.90 -0.43
N ALA A 173 21.59 -3.75 -1.35
CA ALA A 173 22.86 -3.62 -2.04
C ALA A 173 22.82 -4.24 -3.44
N GLU A 174 23.64 -3.71 -4.34
CA GLU A 174 23.91 -4.30 -5.65
C GLU A 174 25.11 -5.26 -5.52
N LEU A 175 24.95 -6.47 -6.03
CA LEU A 175 25.92 -7.54 -5.89
C LEU A 175 26.32 -8.09 -7.26
N SER A 176 27.59 -8.44 -7.42
CA SER A 176 28.09 -9.17 -8.58
C SER A 176 28.87 -10.42 -8.16
N ARG A 177 28.81 -11.46 -8.98
CA ARG A 177 29.58 -12.69 -8.77
C ARG A 177 31.00 -12.51 -9.30
N ASP A 178 31.99 -12.67 -8.44
CA ASP A 178 33.41 -12.62 -8.79
C ASP A 178 33.89 -13.94 -9.41
N LYS A 179 35.03 -13.91 -10.09
CA LYS A 179 35.67 -15.11 -10.68
C LYS A 179 35.99 -16.20 -9.65
N SER A 180 36.17 -15.83 -8.39
CA SER A 180 36.35 -16.75 -7.27
C SER A 180 35.09 -17.54 -6.90
N GLY A 181 33.92 -17.14 -7.44
CA GLY A 181 32.61 -17.64 -7.08
C GLY A 181 31.97 -16.90 -5.90
N PHE A 182 32.72 -16.08 -5.15
CA PHE A 182 32.16 -15.23 -4.10
C PHE A 182 31.42 -14.04 -4.67
N TYR A 183 30.56 -13.40 -3.86
CA TYR A 183 29.79 -12.24 -4.29
C TYR A 183 30.38 -10.96 -3.72
N ARG A 184 30.71 -10.04 -4.63
CA ARG A 184 31.18 -8.71 -4.31
C ARG A 184 30.02 -7.77 -4.08
N ILE A 185 30.14 -6.91 -3.10
CA ILE A 185 29.22 -5.80 -2.86
C ILE A 185 29.69 -4.63 -3.74
N ASP A 186 28.98 -4.40 -4.83
CA ASP A 186 29.35 -3.34 -5.77
C ASP A 186 28.90 -1.98 -5.29
N LYS A 187 27.70 -1.94 -4.67
CA LYS A 187 27.13 -0.73 -4.12
C LYS A 187 26.22 -1.07 -2.93
N ILE A 188 26.30 -0.28 -1.90
CA ILE A 188 25.34 -0.29 -0.79
C ILE A 188 24.36 0.85 -1.03
N LEU A 189 23.05 0.54 -1.07
CA LEU A 189 22.04 1.57 -1.28
C LEU A 189 22.01 2.52 -0.09
N PRO A 190 22.38 3.81 -0.27
CA PRO A 190 22.32 4.78 0.81
C PRO A 190 20.86 4.96 1.25
N GLY A 191 20.66 4.96 2.54
CA GLY A 191 19.35 5.14 3.11
C GLY A 191 19.19 6.49 3.81
N ALA A 192 18.02 6.71 4.36
CA ALA A 192 17.71 7.87 5.19
C ALA A 192 17.89 7.53 6.67
N ILE A 193 18.61 8.35 7.40
CA ILE A 193 18.87 8.15 8.83
C ILE A 193 17.60 8.25 9.69
N TYR A 194 16.58 8.93 9.19
CA TYR A 194 15.33 9.17 9.89
C TYR A 194 14.30 8.03 9.76
N SER A 195 14.56 7.01 8.94
CA SER A 195 13.63 5.90 8.72
C SER A 195 14.34 4.55 8.67
N GLN A 196 13.90 3.62 9.51
CA GLN A 196 14.41 2.24 9.49
C GLN A 196 14.04 1.50 8.19
N LYS A 197 12.88 1.83 7.58
CA LYS A 197 12.45 1.25 6.31
C LYS A 197 13.31 1.69 5.12
N LEU A 198 14.00 2.82 5.27
CA LEU A 198 14.92 3.38 4.28
C LEU A 198 16.37 3.19 4.69
N ARG A 199 16.72 2.03 5.24
CA ARG A 199 18.08 1.73 5.67
C ARG A 199 18.50 0.35 5.18
N SER A 200 19.63 0.28 4.47
CA SER A 200 20.25 -1.02 4.16
C SER A 200 20.70 -1.70 5.46
N PRO A 201 20.40 -3.00 5.66
CA PRO A 201 20.90 -3.75 6.82
C PRO A 201 22.44 -3.79 6.90
N LEU A 202 23.12 -3.55 5.79
CA LEU A 202 24.60 -3.48 5.76
C LEU A 202 25.15 -2.15 6.33
N THR A 203 24.29 -1.14 6.50
CA THR A 203 24.66 0.18 7.07
C THR A 203 24.32 0.32 8.54
N GLU A 204 23.77 -0.70 9.18
CA GLU A 204 23.44 -0.65 10.61
C GLU A 204 24.70 -0.44 11.46
N PRO A 205 24.59 0.28 12.59
CA PRO A 205 25.71 0.50 13.48
C PRO A 205 26.40 -0.81 13.90
N GLY A 206 27.73 -0.85 13.82
CA GLY A 206 28.53 -2.03 14.17
C GLY A 206 28.73 -3.04 13.02
N ILE A 207 27.95 -2.99 11.95
CA ILE A 207 28.11 -3.91 10.81
C ILE A 207 29.39 -3.60 10.01
N GLY A 208 29.67 -2.34 9.70
CA GLY A 208 30.94 -1.88 9.11
C GLY A 208 31.29 -2.53 7.77
N VAL A 209 30.32 -3.03 7.01
CA VAL A 209 30.46 -3.52 5.62
C VAL A 209 30.66 -2.34 4.70
N LYS A 210 31.46 -2.51 3.66
CA LYS A 210 31.77 -1.46 2.66
C LYS A 210 31.58 -1.99 1.26
N GLU A 211 31.37 -1.08 0.34
CA GLU A 211 31.47 -1.35 -1.09
C GLU A 211 32.85 -1.91 -1.41
N GLY A 212 32.89 -2.94 -2.25
CA GLY A 212 34.09 -3.71 -2.57
C GLY A 212 34.37 -4.90 -1.63
N ASP A 213 33.70 -5.01 -0.48
CA ASP A 213 33.77 -6.21 0.37
C ASP A 213 33.09 -7.41 -0.33
N TYR A 214 33.49 -8.61 0.06
CA TYR A 214 32.95 -9.87 -0.46
C TYR A 214 32.12 -10.58 0.60
N ILE A 215 30.96 -11.08 0.20
CA ILE A 215 30.15 -12.01 0.98
C ILE A 215 30.62 -13.41 0.62
N THR A 216 31.34 -14.05 1.53
CA THR A 216 31.96 -15.36 1.28
C THR A 216 31.11 -16.52 1.77
N ALA A 217 30.24 -16.29 2.77
CA ALA A 217 29.26 -17.27 3.25
C ALA A 217 28.03 -16.58 3.84
N ILE A 218 26.91 -17.29 3.85
CA ILE A 218 25.66 -16.93 4.52
C ILE A 218 25.27 -18.10 5.41
N ASP A 219 25.07 -17.88 6.71
CA ASP A 219 24.80 -18.91 7.73
C ASP A 219 25.75 -20.12 7.61
N GLY A 220 27.02 -19.86 7.36
CA GLY A 220 28.07 -20.87 7.21
C GLY A 220 28.14 -21.56 5.84
N ILE A 221 27.16 -21.33 4.94
CA ILE A 221 27.17 -21.90 3.58
C ILE A 221 27.95 -20.95 2.65
N SER A 222 28.99 -21.49 1.99
CA SER A 222 29.81 -20.70 1.07
C SER A 222 29.01 -20.19 -0.12
N THR A 223 29.11 -18.92 -0.43
CA THR A 223 28.46 -18.33 -1.60
C THR A 223 29.07 -18.80 -2.92
N ALA A 224 30.29 -19.32 -2.90
CA ALA A 224 30.92 -19.89 -4.08
C ALA A 224 30.31 -21.21 -4.55
N THR A 225 29.51 -21.87 -3.68
CA THR A 225 28.86 -23.16 -3.98
C THR A 225 27.51 -23.01 -4.67
N VAL A 226 27.01 -21.77 -4.83
CA VAL A 226 25.70 -21.50 -5.44
C VAL A 226 25.86 -20.57 -6.65
N ASP A 227 24.99 -20.78 -7.64
CA ASP A 227 24.97 -19.92 -8.82
C ASP A 227 24.24 -18.58 -8.56
N ASN A 228 23.37 -18.56 -7.60
CA ASN A 228 22.60 -17.38 -7.21
C ASN A 228 22.58 -17.24 -5.68
N ILE A 229 23.19 -16.16 -5.18
CA ILE A 229 23.27 -15.86 -3.75
C ILE A 229 21.89 -15.77 -3.08
N TYR A 230 20.87 -15.36 -3.81
CA TYR A 230 19.51 -15.22 -3.27
C TYR A 230 18.90 -16.59 -2.88
N SER A 231 19.42 -17.71 -3.40
CA SER A 231 19.01 -19.05 -2.93
C SER A 231 19.32 -19.27 -1.45
N LEU A 232 20.39 -18.66 -0.94
CA LEU A 232 20.77 -18.69 0.48
C LEU A 232 19.98 -17.70 1.34
N LEU A 233 19.28 -16.77 0.71
CA LEU A 233 18.46 -15.74 1.36
C LEU A 233 16.96 -16.04 1.31
N ALA A 234 16.55 -17.13 0.67
CA ALA A 234 15.18 -17.59 0.65
C ALA A 234 14.69 -17.91 2.08
N GLY A 235 13.53 -17.36 2.46
CA GLY A 235 12.98 -17.47 3.81
C GLY A 235 13.69 -16.61 4.88
N LYS A 236 14.63 -15.74 4.47
CA LYS A 236 15.43 -14.93 5.41
C LYS A 236 14.93 -13.50 5.59
N ALA A 237 13.86 -13.11 4.92
CA ALA A 237 13.27 -11.80 5.14
C ALA A 237 12.92 -11.59 6.62
N ASN A 238 13.43 -10.52 7.21
CA ASN A 238 13.24 -10.20 8.62
C ASN A 238 13.77 -11.23 9.64
N VAL A 239 14.62 -12.19 9.21
CA VAL A 239 15.25 -13.21 10.05
C VAL A 239 16.73 -12.88 10.26
N LEU A 240 17.21 -12.96 11.50
CA LEU A 240 18.64 -12.76 11.78
C LEU A 240 19.49 -13.74 10.98
N THR A 241 20.42 -13.22 10.20
CA THR A 241 21.23 -13.96 9.24
C THR A 241 22.71 -13.58 9.41
N GLU A 242 23.58 -14.57 9.53
CA GLU A 242 25.02 -14.36 9.63
C GLU A 242 25.65 -14.24 8.24
N LEU A 243 26.39 -13.17 8.00
CA LEU A 243 27.22 -13.00 6.81
C LEU A 243 28.70 -13.13 7.18
N SER A 244 29.44 -13.92 6.42
CA SER A 244 30.91 -13.93 6.45
C SER A 244 31.41 -12.93 5.41
N ILE A 245 32.09 -11.88 5.86
CA ILE A 245 32.54 -10.74 5.05
C ILE A 245 34.05 -10.72 5.00
N ASN A 246 34.60 -10.42 3.83
CA ASN A 246 36.03 -10.23 3.64
C ASN A 246 36.32 -9.07 2.68
N ARG A 247 37.45 -8.41 2.80
CA ARG A 247 37.93 -7.38 1.87
C ARG A 247 38.51 -7.93 0.58
N THR A 248 38.82 -9.23 0.60
CA THR A 248 39.34 -9.95 -0.56
C THR A 248 38.47 -11.17 -0.86
N ALA A 249 38.51 -11.65 -2.10
CA ALA A 249 37.81 -12.83 -2.57
C ALA A 249 38.38 -14.12 -1.96
N SER A 250 38.36 -14.24 -0.62
CA SER A 250 38.94 -15.34 0.14
C SER A 250 38.08 -15.72 1.34
N SER A 251 38.01 -17.01 1.64
CA SER A 251 37.39 -17.55 2.87
C SER A 251 38.29 -17.45 4.11
N LYS A 252 39.57 -17.05 3.94
CA LYS A 252 40.52 -16.90 5.06
C LYS A 252 40.45 -15.45 5.60
N GLY A 253 40.44 -15.31 6.93
CA GLY A 253 40.43 -13.99 7.58
C GLY A 253 39.09 -13.26 7.48
N VAL A 254 38.00 -13.99 7.33
CA VAL A 254 36.65 -13.42 7.31
C VAL A 254 36.26 -12.87 8.68
N ARG A 255 35.47 -11.82 8.68
CA ARG A 255 34.70 -11.35 9.85
C ARG A 255 33.25 -11.72 9.69
N LYS A 256 32.62 -12.06 10.80
CA LYS A 256 31.19 -12.39 10.85
C LYS A 256 30.37 -11.19 11.28
N VAL A 257 29.29 -10.95 10.61
CA VAL A 257 28.31 -9.93 10.98
C VAL A 257 26.91 -10.54 10.94
N VAL A 258 26.05 -10.14 11.86
CA VAL A 258 24.67 -10.59 11.88
C VAL A 258 23.80 -9.39 11.47
N ILE A 259 22.97 -9.62 10.46
CA ILE A 259 22.05 -8.63 9.93
C ILE A 259 20.61 -9.17 9.97
N LYS A 260 19.67 -8.28 9.77
CA LYS A 260 18.26 -8.62 9.54
C LYS A 260 17.91 -8.20 8.11
N PRO A 261 17.93 -9.12 7.12
CA PRO A 261 17.60 -8.81 5.74
C PRO A 261 16.20 -8.19 5.60
N LEU A 262 16.05 -7.30 4.64
CA LEU A 262 14.76 -6.68 4.30
C LEU A 262 13.85 -7.69 3.58
N ASP A 263 12.55 -7.45 3.63
CA ASP A 263 11.55 -8.12 2.81
C ASP A 263 11.25 -7.38 1.50
N ASN A 264 11.61 -6.09 1.45
CA ASN A 264 11.45 -5.25 0.29
C ASN A 264 12.53 -4.16 0.27
N GLU A 265 13.29 -4.07 -0.79
CA GLU A 265 14.31 -3.01 -1.00
C GLU A 265 13.90 -1.96 -2.03
N TYR A 266 12.69 -2.08 -2.63
CA TYR A 266 12.18 -1.06 -3.56
C TYR A 266 12.19 0.36 -2.95
N PRO A 267 11.79 0.59 -1.68
CA PRO A 267 11.84 1.92 -1.09
C PRO A 267 13.27 2.52 -1.06
N LEU A 268 14.30 1.69 -0.92
CA LEU A 268 15.69 2.14 -0.98
C LEU A 268 16.10 2.56 -2.39
N TYR A 269 15.77 1.74 -3.39
CA TYR A 269 16.04 2.09 -4.80
C TYR A 269 15.31 3.37 -5.18
N HIS A 270 14.04 3.48 -4.82
CA HIS A 270 13.23 4.67 -5.07
C HIS A 270 13.83 5.92 -4.42
N TYR A 271 14.15 5.85 -3.12
CA TYR A 271 14.80 6.95 -2.41
C TYR A 271 16.10 7.39 -3.10
N ASN A 272 16.96 6.44 -3.43
CA ASN A 272 18.21 6.74 -4.13
C ASN A 272 17.99 7.39 -5.50
N TRP A 273 16.96 6.94 -6.23
CA TRP A 273 16.60 7.52 -7.51
C TRP A 273 16.17 8.99 -7.35
N VAL A 274 15.33 9.30 -6.37
CA VAL A 274 14.90 10.67 -6.05
C VAL A 274 16.13 11.55 -5.68
N GLN A 275 16.98 11.06 -4.76
CA GLN A 275 18.18 11.80 -4.33
C GLN A 275 19.14 12.07 -5.52
N ASN A 276 19.31 11.10 -6.39
CA ASN A 276 20.14 11.26 -7.59
C ASN A 276 19.55 12.28 -8.56
N ASN A 277 18.22 12.34 -8.71
CA ASN A 277 17.56 13.33 -9.55
C ASN A 277 17.69 14.75 -8.97
N ILE A 278 17.50 14.91 -7.66
CA ILE A 278 17.77 16.18 -6.98
C ILE A 278 19.21 16.65 -7.26
N LYS A 279 20.19 15.78 -7.04
CA LYS A 279 21.61 16.09 -7.29
C LYS A 279 21.87 16.47 -8.74
N LYS A 280 21.34 15.72 -9.71
CA LYS A 280 21.49 16.01 -11.14
C LYS A 280 20.93 17.38 -11.52
N VAL A 281 19.74 17.73 -11.01
CA VAL A 281 19.13 19.05 -11.27
C VAL A 281 19.96 20.17 -10.64
N GLU A 282 20.40 19.95 -9.40
CA GLU A 282 21.25 20.92 -8.69
C GLU A 282 22.57 21.18 -9.43
N GLU A 283 23.28 20.14 -9.84
CA GLU A 283 24.54 20.25 -10.60
C GLU A 283 24.33 20.92 -11.98
N ALA A 284 23.28 20.50 -12.72
CA ALA A 284 23.00 21.03 -14.06
C ALA A 284 22.57 22.50 -14.05
N THR A 285 22.06 23.00 -12.94
CA THR A 285 21.53 24.36 -12.82
C THR A 285 22.34 25.26 -11.88
N ASN A 286 23.48 24.79 -11.38
CA ASN A 286 24.25 25.47 -10.34
C ASN A 286 23.39 25.84 -9.12
N GLY A 287 22.52 24.90 -8.69
CA GLY A 287 21.65 25.05 -7.54
C GLY A 287 20.46 25.99 -7.70
N ARG A 288 20.19 26.54 -8.91
CA ARG A 288 19.10 27.48 -9.14
C ARG A 288 17.73 26.86 -9.26
N VAL A 289 17.62 25.58 -9.70
CA VAL A 289 16.35 24.89 -9.90
C VAL A 289 16.18 23.80 -8.86
N GLY A 290 14.99 23.74 -8.26
CA GLY A 290 14.58 22.68 -7.36
C GLY A 290 13.98 21.48 -8.09
N TYR A 291 13.91 20.33 -7.41
CA TYR A 291 13.29 19.12 -7.92
C TYR A 291 12.46 18.46 -6.80
N VAL A 292 11.22 18.13 -7.11
CA VAL A 292 10.29 17.40 -6.22
C VAL A 292 9.71 16.23 -6.99
N TYR A 293 9.74 15.04 -6.42
CA TYR A 293 9.01 13.88 -6.93
C TYR A 293 7.77 13.62 -6.07
N ILE A 294 6.64 13.36 -6.71
CA ILE A 294 5.36 13.07 -6.04
C ILE A 294 4.96 11.63 -6.43
N PRO A 295 5.15 10.64 -5.53
CA PRO A 295 4.92 9.22 -5.85
C PRO A 295 3.45 8.85 -6.05
N ASP A 296 2.57 9.51 -5.33
CA ASP A 296 1.12 9.32 -5.36
C ASP A 296 0.41 10.61 -4.91
N MET A 297 -0.89 10.65 -5.04
CA MET A 297 -1.74 11.73 -4.52
C MET A 297 -2.44 11.32 -3.21
N GLY A 298 -1.74 10.56 -2.38
CA GLY A 298 -2.13 10.17 -1.03
C GLY A 298 -1.29 10.86 0.06
N PRO A 299 -1.40 10.37 1.30
CA PRO A 299 -0.62 10.90 2.42
C PRO A 299 0.90 10.80 2.21
N ASP A 300 1.38 9.76 1.55
CA ASP A 300 2.81 9.55 1.29
C ASP A 300 3.32 10.58 0.28
N GLY A 301 2.59 10.81 -0.82
CA GLY A 301 2.92 11.84 -1.80
C GLY A 301 2.89 13.25 -1.22
N LEU A 302 1.89 13.56 -0.38
CA LEU A 302 1.82 14.85 0.30
C LEU A 302 3.01 15.07 1.26
N ASN A 303 3.43 14.03 1.98
CA ASN A 303 4.58 14.07 2.86
C ASN A 303 5.89 14.25 2.08
N GLU A 304 6.05 13.56 0.94
CA GLU A 304 7.23 13.73 0.06
C GLU A 304 7.24 15.12 -0.57
N PHE A 305 6.10 15.62 -1.05
CA PHE A 305 5.98 16.98 -1.50
C PHE A 305 6.42 17.97 -0.43
N ALA A 306 5.89 17.87 0.78
CA ALA A 306 6.25 18.76 1.88
C ALA A 306 7.75 18.68 2.22
N ARG A 307 8.32 17.47 2.26
CA ARG A 307 9.71 17.21 2.58
C ARG A 307 10.68 17.87 1.61
N TYR A 308 10.37 17.86 0.32
CA TYR A 308 11.28 18.36 -0.71
C TYR A 308 10.90 19.74 -1.23
N PHE A 309 9.66 20.18 -1.12
CA PHE A 309 9.24 21.50 -1.57
C PHE A 309 9.72 22.62 -0.63
N TYR A 310 9.44 22.49 0.66
CA TYR A 310 9.75 23.58 1.60
C TYR A 310 11.24 23.91 1.75
N PRO A 311 12.18 22.98 1.70
CA PRO A 311 13.62 23.31 1.72
C PRO A 311 14.12 24.01 0.45
N GLN A 312 13.32 24.08 -0.62
CA GLN A 312 13.70 24.59 -1.94
C GLN A 312 12.96 25.88 -2.32
N LEU A 313 12.34 26.57 -1.36
CA LEU A 313 11.60 27.82 -1.59
C LEU A 313 12.48 29.00 -2.03
N ASP A 314 13.80 28.90 -1.85
CA ASP A 314 14.81 29.85 -2.29
C ASP A 314 15.26 29.65 -3.74
N LYS A 315 14.78 28.59 -4.41
CA LYS A 315 15.12 28.30 -5.79
C LYS A 315 14.38 29.24 -6.75
N GLU A 316 15.01 29.46 -7.91
CA GLU A 316 14.46 30.32 -8.97
C GLU A 316 13.35 29.63 -9.77
N ALA A 317 13.36 28.30 -9.82
CA ALA A 317 12.38 27.46 -10.54
C ALA A 317 12.24 26.08 -9.90
N LEU A 318 11.21 25.35 -10.27
CA LEU A 318 10.93 24.00 -9.74
C LEU A 318 10.60 23.01 -10.86
N ILE A 319 11.22 21.86 -10.83
CA ILE A 319 10.79 20.68 -11.58
C ILE A 319 9.95 19.81 -10.64
N ILE A 320 8.72 19.54 -11.04
CA ILE A 320 7.80 18.64 -10.34
C ILE A 320 7.73 17.38 -11.17
N ASP A 321 8.14 16.24 -10.60
CA ASP A 321 8.12 14.96 -11.28
C ASP A 321 6.94 14.12 -10.77
N ASP A 322 5.94 13.99 -11.60
CA ASP A 322 4.69 13.28 -11.37
C ASP A 322 4.64 11.96 -12.17
N ARG A 323 5.75 11.54 -12.75
CA ARG A 323 5.82 10.32 -13.55
C ARG A 323 5.49 9.09 -12.73
N ALA A 324 4.60 8.25 -13.24
CA ALA A 324 4.11 7.04 -12.61
C ALA A 324 3.33 7.27 -11.30
N ASN A 325 2.80 8.48 -11.09
CA ASN A 325 1.89 8.76 -10.00
C ASN A 325 0.54 8.09 -10.26
N GLY A 326 0.17 7.11 -9.44
CA GLY A 326 -1.07 6.33 -9.58
C GLY A 326 -2.34 7.03 -9.09
N GLY A 327 -2.21 8.27 -8.59
CA GLY A 327 -3.35 9.07 -8.13
C GLY A 327 -3.60 9.00 -6.63
N GLY A 328 -4.76 9.49 -6.24
CA GLY A 328 -5.23 9.68 -4.87
C GLY A 328 -6.27 10.79 -4.83
N ASN A 329 -6.14 11.74 -3.90
CA ASN A 329 -7.09 12.84 -3.72
C ASN A 329 -6.49 14.11 -3.07
N VAL A 330 -5.16 14.25 -3.02
CA VAL A 330 -4.49 15.38 -2.37
C VAL A 330 -4.00 16.46 -3.35
N SER A 331 -4.18 16.28 -4.66
CA SER A 331 -3.76 17.28 -5.66
C SER A 331 -4.26 18.69 -5.36
N PRO A 332 -5.51 18.94 -4.87
CA PRO A 332 -5.96 20.29 -4.55
C PRO A 332 -5.10 20.96 -3.47
N MET A 333 -4.58 20.20 -2.51
CA MET A 333 -3.71 20.72 -1.44
C MET A 333 -2.33 21.11 -1.98
N ILE A 334 -1.82 20.36 -2.96
CA ILE A 334 -0.54 20.62 -3.63
C ILE A 334 -0.68 21.84 -4.54
N ILE A 335 -1.74 21.87 -5.37
CA ILE A 335 -2.04 22.97 -6.29
C ILE A 335 -2.17 24.29 -5.52
N GLU A 336 -2.91 24.30 -4.40
CA GLU A 336 -3.07 25.50 -3.55
C GLU A 336 -1.70 26.04 -3.10
N ARG A 337 -0.74 25.18 -2.80
CA ARG A 337 0.63 25.58 -2.43
C ARG A 337 1.44 26.11 -3.61
N LEU A 338 1.30 25.49 -4.76
CA LEU A 338 2.04 25.85 -5.97
C LEU A 338 1.53 27.17 -6.58
N LEU A 339 0.25 27.49 -6.40
CA LEU A 339 -0.38 28.71 -6.92
C LEU A 339 -0.28 29.91 -5.97
N ARG A 340 0.33 29.76 -4.79
CA ARG A 340 0.47 30.87 -3.86
C ARG A 340 1.28 32.03 -4.44
N GLU A 341 0.70 33.20 -4.40
CA GLU A 341 1.34 34.46 -4.79
C GLU A 341 1.51 35.38 -3.57
N PRO A 342 2.67 36.02 -3.41
CA PRO A 342 2.87 36.99 -2.35
C PRO A 342 2.02 38.26 -2.63
N TYR A 343 1.16 38.62 -1.71
CA TYR A 343 0.41 39.88 -1.79
C TYR A 343 0.99 40.96 -0.90
N ARG A 344 1.99 40.63 -0.04
CA ARG A 344 2.67 41.60 0.82
C ARG A 344 4.11 41.17 1.09
N LEU A 345 5.00 42.17 1.07
CA LEU A 345 6.38 41.99 1.48
C LEU A 345 6.60 42.51 2.91
N THR A 346 7.47 41.86 3.66
CA THR A 346 7.86 42.28 5.02
C THR A 346 9.37 42.41 5.12
N MET A 347 9.83 43.47 5.76
CA MET A 347 11.26 43.67 6.00
C MET A 347 11.46 44.22 7.42
N ARG A 348 12.49 43.73 8.09
CA ARG A 348 12.90 44.21 9.41
C ARG A 348 14.16 45.05 9.25
N ARG A 349 14.29 46.12 10.02
CA ARG A 349 15.50 46.94 10.08
C ARG A 349 16.71 46.09 10.43
N GLY A 350 17.76 46.15 9.63
CA GLY A 350 18.99 45.37 9.82
C GLY A 350 18.94 43.94 9.23
N SER A 351 17.82 43.55 8.61
CA SER A 351 17.71 42.28 7.89
C SER A 351 17.99 42.47 6.40
N THR A 352 18.74 41.58 5.80
CA THR A 352 18.91 41.52 4.34
C THR A 352 17.86 40.62 3.67
N LYS A 353 17.04 39.93 4.48
CA LYS A 353 15.97 39.05 3.97
C LYS A 353 14.64 39.77 3.94
N ILE A 354 13.99 39.71 2.78
CA ILE A 354 12.61 40.13 2.57
C ILE A 354 11.73 38.88 2.80
N GLY A 355 10.77 38.98 3.69
CA GLY A 355 9.73 37.98 3.87
C GLY A 355 8.54 38.21 2.99
N THR A 356 7.81 37.20 2.65
CA THR A 356 6.56 37.29 1.87
C THR A 356 5.35 36.92 2.74
N ILE A 357 4.17 37.38 2.38
CA ILE A 357 2.90 36.94 2.94
C ILE A 357 1.94 36.64 1.76
N PRO A 358 1.43 35.38 1.72
CA PRO A 358 1.77 34.27 2.61
C PRO A 358 3.26 33.91 2.52
N ASP A 359 3.77 33.32 3.59
CA ASP A 359 5.08 32.72 3.60
C ASP A 359 5.10 31.38 2.81
N ALA A 360 6.27 30.81 2.67
CA ALA A 360 6.45 29.53 1.96
C ALA A 360 5.89 29.56 0.53
N THR A 361 6.22 30.59 -0.24
CA THR A 361 5.86 30.74 -1.66
C THR A 361 7.09 30.56 -2.55
N LEU A 362 6.95 29.80 -3.63
CA LEU A 362 7.91 29.71 -4.73
C LEU A 362 7.29 30.38 -5.96
N VAL A 363 7.77 31.57 -6.29
CA VAL A 363 7.19 32.43 -7.34
C VAL A 363 7.69 32.04 -8.74
N GLY A 364 8.84 31.40 -8.84
CA GLY A 364 9.48 31.05 -10.10
C GLY A 364 8.70 30.06 -10.96
N PRO A 365 9.11 29.89 -12.22
CA PRO A 365 8.47 28.97 -13.15
C PRO A 365 8.53 27.53 -12.63
N LYS A 366 7.49 26.77 -12.97
CA LYS A 366 7.32 25.39 -12.60
C LYS A 366 7.16 24.54 -13.87
N VAL A 367 7.87 23.41 -13.92
CA VAL A 367 7.77 22.44 -15.02
C VAL A 367 7.32 21.12 -14.42
N LEU A 368 6.29 20.52 -15.03
CA LEU A 368 5.74 19.25 -14.60
C LEU A 368 6.17 18.14 -15.57
N LEU A 369 6.71 17.05 -15.04
CA LEU A 369 7.06 15.84 -15.79
C LEU A 369 6.00 14.79 -15.57
N ILE A 370 5.42 14.29 -16.66
CA ILE A 370 4.41 13.23 -16.66
C ILE A 370 4.83 12.07 -17.57
N ASN A 371 4.16 10.93 -17.46
CA ASN A 371 4.29 9.84 -18.41
C ASN A 371 2.97 9.05 -18.50
N LYS A 372 2.94 8.05 -19.37
CA LYS A 372 1.77 7.19 -19.62
C LYS A 372 1.30 6.36 -18.40
N TYR A 373 2.01 6.40 -17.30
CA TYR A 373 1.67 5.69 -16.06
C TYR A 373 1.12 6.63 -14.99
N SER A 374 1.08 7.94 -15.24
CA SER A 374 0.32 8.88 -14.41
C SER A 374 -1.16 8.60 -14.60
N ALA A 375 -1.91 8.42 -13.51
CA ALA A 375 -3.30 7.98 -13.58
C ALA A 375 -4.14 8.61 -12.47
N SER A 376 -5.47 8.66 -12.65
CA SER A 376 -6.41 9.20 -11.67
C SER A 376 -6.05 10.63 -11.27
N ASP A 377 -5.97 10.96 -9.98
CA ASP A 377 -5.54 12.29 -9.51
C ASP A 377 -4.11 12.66 -9.94
N GLY A 378 -3.25 11.66 -10.26
CA GLY A 378 -1.93 11.87 -10.87
C GLY A 378 -1.99 12.29 -12.34
N ASP A 379 -3.11 12.07 -13.03
CA ASP A 379 -3.38 12.56 -14.39
C ASP A 379 -4.18 13.88 -14.35
N LEU A 380 -5.06 14.03 -13.36
CA LEU A 380 -5.84 15.26 -13.17
C LEU A 380 -4.97 16.43 -12.68
N PHE A 381 -4.00 16.17 -11.84
CA PHE A 381 -3.08 17.19 -11.32
C PHE A 381 -2.33 17.94 -12.43
N PRO A 382 -1.71 17.27 -13.42
CA PRO A 382 -1.07 17.95 -14.55
C PRO A 382 -2.01 18.78 -15.41
N TRP A 383 -3.28 18.38 -15.49
CA TRP A 383 -4.29 19.08 -16.27
C TRP A 383 -4.79 20.34 -15.55
N SER A 384 -4.81 20.34 -14.23
CA SER A 384 -5.32 21.45 -13.39
C SER A 384 -4.35 22.62 -13.27
#